data_722dc3ce0a2df13bb2b3b75082a4391c
#
_entry.id   722dc3ce0a2df13bb2b3b75082a4391c
#
_cell.length_a   1.000
_cell.length_b   1.000
_cell.length_c   1.000
_cell.angle_alpha   90.00
_cell.angle_beta   90.00
_cell.angle_gamma   90.00
#
_symmetry.space_group_name_H-M   'P 1'
#
loop_
_entity.id
_entity.type
_entity.pdbx_description
1 polymer ?
#
loop_
_entity_poly.entity_id
_entity_poly.type
_entity_poly.pdbx_seq_one_letter_code
_entity_poly.pdbx_strand_id
1 'polypeptide(L)'
;VLTDFGIPKVIGGSFNMMALDVYKQIIGQQNMSMGAVISILLLLPAVFVFIFDRIQSKRHARFQVFQAKPYVSASNKKLEVVLSLFCGVVSGAILLIIFTAVLASFIQSWPYDLSLTLAHYSFEYVDGGGWAAYFNSVRMALFSTVFGTTLIFMVALLTERFKAHPFIKNYVQALVLLPLAVPGLVLGIAYILFFNQQSNPLNVLYGTMTILVISTIVHYYTVPHLTLTNAIKQIPLQLDQAAQTLGTSKWKTFWKVYLPMCFPALCDVSVYIFVNAMTTVSAAIFLYSPDTSLAAVAVLNMDDAGDTVAAVAMSILILTTSCVVKLIHWLFTRKIMARSQQWRESSH
;
A
#
# COMPACT_ATOMS: atom_id res chain seq x y z
N VAL A 1 -5.45 -4.64 12.46
CA VAL A 1 -6.61 -4.12 13.21
C VAL A 1 -6.15 -3.17 14.30
N LEU A 2 -5.25 -3.56 15.23
CA LEU A 2 -4.78 -2.68 16.33
C LEU A 2 -4.14 -1.37 15.87
N THR A 3 -3.57 -1.35 14.67
CA THR A 3 -2.83 -0.23 14.10
C THR A 3 -3.62 0.56 13.07
N ASP A 4 -4.85 0.12 12.78
CA ASP A 4 -5.72 0.79 11.82
C ASP A 4 -6.29 2.07 12.46
N PHE A 5 -6.29 3.15 11.68
CA PHE A 5 -6.76 4.45 12.11
C PHE A 5 -8.03 4.86 11.35
N GLY A 6 -8.05 4.69 10.03
CA GLY A 6 -9.12 5.24 9.17
C GLY A 6 -10.50 4.67 9.50
N ILE A 7 -10.62 3.35 9.53
CA ILE A 7 -11.90 2.67 9.81
C ILE A 7 -12.43 3.02 11.22
N PRO A 8 -11.64 2.87 12.31
CA PRO A 8 -12.12 3.24 13.64
C PRO A 8 -12.46 4.73 13.81
N LYS A 9 -11.83 5.61 13.07
CA LYS A 9 -12.11 7.06 13.11
C LYS A 9 -13.53 7.36 12.62
N VAL A 10 -13.96 6.69 11.54
CA VAL A 10 -15.26 6.95 10.90
C VAL A 10 -16.40 6.17 11.57
N ILE A 11 -16.22 4.87 11.83
CA ILE A 11 -17.31 4.00 12.34
C ILE A 11 -17.23 3.72 13.84
N GLY A 12 -16.13 4.06 14.51
CA GLY A 12 -15.90 3.69 15.92
C GLY A 12 -16.79 4.42 16.92
N GLY A 13 -17.39 5.55 16.56
CA GLY A 13 -18.24 6.34 17.46
C GLY A 13 -17.53 6.65 18.79
N SER A 14 -18.13 6.22 19.90
CA SER A 14 -17.56 6.40 21.24
C SER A 14 -16.53 5.35 21.65
N PHE A 15 -16.28 4.33 20.81
CA PHE A 15 -15.33 3.27 21.13
C PHE A 15 -13.89 3.78 20.94
N ASN A 16 -13.16 3.89 22.05
CA ASN A 16 -11.78 4.37 22.02
C ASN A 16 -10.80 3.26 21.65
N MET A 17 -9.91 3.56 20.70
CA MET A 17 -8.78 2.72 20.31
C MET A 17 -7.48 3.50 20.47
N MET A 18 -6.39 2.82 20.80
CA MET A 18 -5.09 3.48 21.00
C MET A 18 -4.64 4.30 19.80
N ALA A 19 -4.93 3.85 18.56
CA ALA A 19 -4.64 4.61 17.35
C ALA A 19 -5.42 5.93 17.29
N LEU A 20 -6.68 5.93 17.70
CA LEU A 20 -7.50 7.15 17.81
C LEU A 20 -7.00 8.07 18.93
N ASP A 21 -6.57 7.52 20.06
CA ASP A 21 -6.04 8.31 21.18
C ASP A 21 -4.75 9.02 20.79
N VAL A 22 -3.88 8.38 20.00
CA VAL A 22 -2.70 9.04 19.41
C VAL A 22 -3.11 10.28 18.62
N TYR A 23 -4.08 10.15 17.74
CA TYR A 23 -4.58 11.25 16.92
C TYR A 23 -5.20 12.37 17.78
N LYS A 24 -6.08 12.03 18.73
CA LYS A 24 -6.71 12.98 19.64
C LYS A 24 -5.70 13.76 20.47
N GLN A 25 -4.64 13.09 20.96
CA GLN A 25 -3.61 13.76 21.75
C GLN A 25 -2.78 14.74 20.91
N ILE A 26 -2.43 14.37 19.69
CA ILE A 26 -1.55 15.20 18.85
C ILE A 26 -2.33 16.33 18.18
N ILE A 27 -3.42 16.01 17.46
CA ILE A 27 -4.19 17.00 16.70
C ILE A 27 -5.19 17.71 17.59
N GLY A 28 -5.91 16.98 18.46
CA GLY A 28 -6.96 17.58 19.30
C GLY A 28 -6.41 18.36 20.50
N GLN A 29 -5.41 17.81 21.20
CA GLN A 29 -4.88 18.39 22.44
C GLN A 29 -3.50 19.03 22.27
N GLN A 30 -2.89 18.94 21.09
CA GLN A 30 -1.55 19.46 20.77
C GLN A 30 -0.46 18.92 21.74
N ASN A 31 -0.68 17.74 22.36
CA ASN A 31 0.21 17.12 23.32
C ASN A 31 1.10 16.07 22.63
N MET A 32 2.20 16.53 22.04
CA MET A 32 3.15 15.67 21.33
C MET A 32 3.79 14.62 22.26
N SER A 33 4.05 14.96 23.51
CA SER A 33 4.69 14.06 24.48
C SER A 33 3.80 12.86 24.80
N MET A 34 2.52 13.09 25.09
CA MET A 34 1.57 12.01 25.36
C MET A 34 1.30 11.20 24.11
N GLY A 35 1.15 11.85 22.94
CA GLY A 35 1.02 11.15 21.66
C GLY A 35 2.21 10.22 21.37
N ALA A 36 3.43 10.64 21.66
CA ALA A 36 4.62 9.79 21.51
C ALA A 36 4.61 8.59 22.47
N VAL A 37 4.20 8.78 23.73
CA VAL A 37 4.11 7.68 24.72
C VAL A 37 3.09 6.62 24.26
N ILE A 38 1.89 7.04 23.85
CA ILE A 38 0.85 6.10 23.37
C ILE A 38 1.34 5.38 22.10
N SER A 39 2.07 6.09 21.24
CA SER A 39 2.67 5.51 20.03
C SER A 39 3.68 4.42 20.32
N ILE A 40 4.51 4.61 21.36
CA ILE A 40 5.45 3.57 21.82
C ILE A 40 4.67 2.36 22.37
N LEU A 41 3.61 2.58 23.15
CA LEU A 41 2.76 1.50 23.63
C LEU A 41 2.08 0.73 22.48
N LEU A 42 1.64 1.43 21.44
CA LEU A 42 1.06 0.82 20.23
C LEU A 42 2.10 0.01 19.43
N LEU A 43 3.36 0.42 19.47
CA LEU A 43 4.45 -0.26 18.78
C LEU A 43 4.85 -1.58 19.46
N LEU A 44 4.74 -1.69 20.79
CA LEU A 44 5.16 -2.88 21.53
C LEU A 44 4.54 -4.19 21.04
N PRO A 45 3.19 -4.32 20.92
CA PRO A 45 2.57 -5.54 20.38
C PRO A 45 3.01 -5.85 18.96
N ALA A 46 3.16 -4.83 18.10
CA ALA A 46 3.57 -5.01 16.71
C ALA A 46 5.00 -5.55 16.60
N VAL A 47 5.92 -5.03 17.40
CA VAL A 47 7.31 -5.52 17.48
C VAL A 47 7.35 -6.95 18.02
N PHE A 48 6.56 -7.26 19.05
CA PHE A 48 6.48 -8.61 19.61
C PHE A 48 6.01 -9.63 18.55
N VAL A 49 4.90 -9.35 17.86
CA VAL A 49 4.39 -10.20 16.78
C VAL A 49 5.41 -10.35 15.66
N PHE A 50 6.09 -9.26 15.27
CA PHE A 50 7.13 -9.29 14.24
C PHE A 50 8.31 -10.19 14.63
N ILE A 51 8.79 -10.09 15.87
CA ILE A 51 9.89 -10.96 16.36
C ILE A 51 9.45 -12.42 16.35
N PHE A 52 8.25 -12.70 16.83
CA PHE A 52 7.68 -14.06 16.85
C PHE A 52 7.57 -14.65 15.44
N ASP A 53 7.00 -13.90 14.50
CA ASP A 53 6.89 -14.30 13.09
C ASP A 53 8.26 -14.58 12.48
N ARG A 54 9.25 -13.74 12.77
CA ARG A 54 10.63 -13.91 12.29
C ARG A 54 11.27 -15.21 12.80
N ILE A 55 11.05 -15.54 14.06
CA ILE A 55 11.54 -16.80 14.65
C ILE A 55 10.87 -18.00 13.97
N GLN A 56 9.54 -17.92 13.77
CA GLN A 56 8.77 -19.00 13.18
C GLN A 56 9.10 -19.21 11.70
N SER A 57 9.22 -18.13 10.92
CA SER A 57 9.59 -18.18 9.51
C SER A 57 10.95 -18.85 9.26
N LYS A 58 11.93 -18.60 10.15
CA LYS A 58 13.23 -19.29 10.10
C LYS A 58 13.13 -20.80 10.36
N ARG A 59 12.18 -21.22 11.21
CA ARG A 59 11.94 -22.64 11.48
C ARG A 59 11.28 -23.32 10.28
N HIS A 60 10.26 -22.70 9.68
CA HIS A 60 9.56 -23.24 8.51
C HIS A 60 10.46 -23.36 7.28
N ALA A 61 11.37 -22.42 7.05
CA ALA A 61 12.32 -22.48 5.94
C ALA A 61 13.22 -23.74 5.97
N ARG A 62 13.43 -24.34 7.14
CA ARG A 62 14.19 -25.59 7.30
C ARG A 62 13.40 -26.85 6.92
N PHE A 63 12.07 -26.77 6.87
CA PHE A 63 11.19 -27.90 6.55
C PHE A 63 10.67 -27.88 5.11
N GLN A 64 11.06 -26.91 4.28
CA GLN A 64 10.71 -26.92 2.87
C GLN A 64 11.47 -28.05 2.17
N VAL A 65 10.76 -29.15 1.98
CA VAL A 65 11.25 -30.30 1.20
C VAL A 65 11.17 -29.92 -0.28
N PHE A 66 12.31 -29.94 -0.95
CA PHE A 66 12.50 -29.51 -2.34
C PHE A 66 11.71 -30.32 -3.40
N GLN A 67 10.94 -31.32 -3.00
CA GLN A 67 10.19 -32.21 -3.91
C GLN A 67 8.79 -32.58 -3.37
N ALA A 68 8.03 -31.61 -2.91
CA ALA A 68 6.63 -31.90 -2.61
C ALA A 68 5.87 -32.10 -3.95
N LYS A 69 5.34 -33.32 -4.17
CA LYS A 69 4.40 -33.53 -5.27
C LYS A 69 3.22 -32.60 -5.09
N PRO A 70 2.74 -31.92 -6.14
CA PRO A 70 1.56 -31.08 -6.03
C PRO A 70 0.38 -31.91 -5.54
N TYR A 71 -0.29 -31.44 -4.49
CA TYR A 71 -1.47 -32.08 -3.96
C TYR A 71 -2.61 -31.94 -4.98
N VAL A 72 -3.06 -33.06 -5.51
CA VAL A 72 -4.26 -33.11 -6.37
C VAL A 72 -5.46 -33.29 -5.44
N SER A 73 -6.25 -32.24 -5.25
CA SER A 73 -7.44 -32.34 -4.41
C SER A 73 -8.51 -33.19 -5.08
N ALA A 74 -9.11 -34.11 -4.30
CA ALA A 74 -10.29 -34.84 -4.77
C ALA A 74 -11.45 -33.85 -4.90
N SER A 75 -12.07 -33.78 -6.09
CA SER A 75 -13.24 -32.93 -6.33
C SER A 75 -14.44 -33.43 -5.51
N ASN A 76 -14.95 -32.57 -4.63
CA ASN A 76 -16.19 -32.81 -3.90
C ASN A 76 -17.20 -31.75 -4.30
N LYS A 77 -18.07 -32.08 -5.24
CA LYS A 77 -19.07 -31.16 -5.81
C LYS A 77 -19.95 -30.49 -4.76
N LYS A 78 -20.32 -31.20 -3.68
CA LYS A 78 -21.14 -30.63 -2.59
C LYS A 78 -20.37 -29.53 -1.83
N LEU A 79 -19.10 -29.79 -1.51
CA LEU A 79 -18.23 -28.82 -0.84
C LEU A 79 -17.95 -27.61 -1.73
N GLU A 80 -17.71 -27.84 -3.01
CA GLU A 80 -17.48 -26.77 -4.00
C GLU A 80 -18.70 -25.85 -4.12
N VAL A 81 -19.92 -26.39 -4.17
CA VAL A 81 -21.16 -25.60 -4.21
C VAL A 81 -21.34 -24.79 -2.91
N VAL A 82 -21.14 -25.40 -1.75
CA VAL A 82 -21.28 -24.70 -0.46
C VAL A 82 -20.26 -23.57 -0.34
N LEU A 83 -18.99 -23.83 -0.67
CA LEU A 83 -17.95 -22.80 -0.63
C LEU A 83 -18.20 -21.69 -1.66
N SER A 84 -18.65 -22.02 -2.87
CA SER A 84 -19.01 -21.04 -3.89
C SER A 84 -20.18 -20.17 -3.46
N LEU A 85 -21.20 -20.75 -2.82
CA LEU A 85 -22.33 -20.02 -2.26
C LEU A 85 -21.88 -19.06 -1.14
N PHE A 86 -21.05 -19.55 -0.23
CA PHE A 86 -20.48 -18.73 0.84
C PHE A 86 -19.67 -17.55 0.28
N CYS A 87 -18.76 -17.80 -0.66
CA CYS A 87 -18.00 -16.74 -1.33
C CYS A 87 -18.93 -15.76 -2.07
N GLY A 88 -20.00 -16.27 -2.71
CA GLY A 88 -20.99 -15.45 -3.40
C GLY A 88 -21.75 -14.52 -2.46
N VAL A 89 -22.17 -15.02 -1.30
CA VAL A 89 -22.86 -14.22 -0.27
C VAL A 89 -21.94 -13.13 0.28
N VAL A 90 -20.70 -13.47 0.64
CA VAL A 90 -19.74 -12.49 1.15
C VAL A 90 -19.42 -11.43 0.10
N SER A 91 -19.17 -11.85 -1.15
CA SER A 91 -18.90 -10.91 -2.25
C SER A 91 -20.11 -10.02 -2.54
N GLY A 92 -21.32 -10.61 -2.51
CA GLY A 92 -22.57 -9.87 -2.69
C GLY A 92 -22.77 -8.80 -1.60
N ALA A 93 -22.49 -9.13 -0.33
CA ALA A 93 -22.57 -8.18 0.76
C ALA A 93 -21.58 -7.00 0.59
N ILE A 94 -20.34 -7.29 0.19
CA ILE A 94 -19.33 -6.25 -0.07
C ILE A 94 -19.79 -5.34 -1.24
N LEU A 95 -20.27 -5.94 -2.34
CA LEU A 95 -20.75 -5.18 -3.49
C LEU A 95 -21.97 -4.33 -3.14
N LEU A 96 -22.85 -4.81 -2.28
CA LEU A 96 -24.02 -4.07 -1.80
C LEU A 96 -23.60 -2.82 -1.01
N ILE A 97 -22.61 -2.93 -0.12
CA ILE A 97 -22.07 -1.80 0.63
C ILE A 97 -21.47 -0.75 -0.33
N ILE A 98 -20.69 -1.18 -1.31
CA ILE A 98 -20.10 -0.27 -2.32
C ILE A 98 -21.22 0.39 -3.15
N PHE A 99 -22.21 -0.39 -3.55
CA PHE A 99 -23.34 0.11 -4.35
C PHE A 99 -24.17 1.14 -3.59
N THR A 100 -24.44 0.92 -2.29
CA THR A 100 -25.13 1.92 -1.45
C THR A 100 -24.32 3.20 -1.32
N ALA A 101 -23.00 3.12 -1.16
CA ALA A 101 -22.14 4.31 -1.13
C ALA A 101 -22.16 5.06 -2.46
N VAL A 102 -22.12 4.35 -3.60
CA VAL A 102 -22.25 4.96 -4.93
C VAL A 102 -23.62 5.66 -5.08
N LEU A 103 -24.71 4.99 -4.70
CA LEU A 103 -26.04 5.60 -4.75
C LEU A 103 -26.12 6.84 -3.85
N ALA A 104 -25.63 6.76 -2.62
CA ALA A 104 -25.64 7.88 -1.67
C ALA A 104 -24.88 9.08 -2.20
N SER A 105 -23.81 8.91 -2.98
CA SER A 105 -23.05 10.03 -3.58
C SER A 105 -23.83 10.81 -4.65
N PHE A 106 -24.88 10.22 -5.23
CA PHE A 106 -25.73 10.85 -6.26
C PHE A 106 -27.08 11.30 -5.72
N ILE A 107 -27.47 10.94 -4.50
CA ILE A 107 -28.75 11.29 -3.89
C ILE A 107 -28.63 12.60 -3.17
N GLN A 108 -29.57 13.54 -3.39
CA GLN A 108 -29.52 14.91 -2.88
C GLN A 108 -29.53 14.98 -1.35
N SER A 109 -30.38 14.20 -0.69
CA SER A 109 -30.47 14.20 0.77
C SER A 109 -31.05 12.89 1.29
N TRP A 110 -30.18 11.97 1.65
CA TRP A 110 -30.59 10.67 2.19
C TRP A 110 -31.15 10.81 3.63
N PRO A 111 -32.28 10.18 4.00
CA PRO A 111 -33.22 9.42 3.17
C PRO A 111 -34.43 10.26 2.65
N TYR A 112 -34.41 11.58 2.77
CA TYR A 112 -35.55 12.47 2.61
C TYR A 112 -35.84 12.86 1.15
N ASP A 113 -34.82 13.15 0.37
CA ASP A 113 -34.92 13.50 -1.05
C ASP A 113 -34.00 12.60 -1.90
N LEU A 114 -34.63 11.66 -2.61
CA LEU A 114 -33.92 10.67 -3.43
C LEU A 114 -33.65 11.16 -4.85
N SER A 115 -33.87 12.46 -5.15
CA SER A 115 -33.52 13.03 -6.45
C SER A 115 -32.03 12.92 -6.71
N LEU A 116 -31.66 12.65 -7.97
CA LEU A 116 -30.27 12.52 -8.38
C LEU A 116 -29.65 13.88 -8.61
N THR A 117 -28.47 14.09 -8.00
CA THR A 117 -27.70 15.33 -8.12
C THR A 117 -26.22 15.05 -8.29
N LEU A 118 -25.51 15.98 -8.92
CA LEU A 118 -24.04 16.02 -8.97
C LEU A 118 -23.45 17.09 -8.05
N ALA A 119 -24.30 17.78 -7.27
CA ALA A 119 -23.86 18.89 -6.42
C ALA A 119 -22.79 18.46 -5.39
N HIS A 120 -22.82 17.21 -4.93
CA HIS A 120 -21.85 16.67 -3.96
C HIS A 120 -20.42 16.53 -4.52
N TYR A 121 -20.25 16.60 -5.83
CA TYR A 121 -18.94 16.63 -6.48
C TYR A 121 -18.40 18.06 -6.69
N SER A 122 -19.14 19.08 -6.24
CA SER A 122 -18.70 20.46 -6.19
C SER A 122 -18.08 20.74 -4.81
N PHE A 123 -16.79 20.47 -4.67
CA PHE A 123 -16.06 20.57 -3.39
C PHE A 123 -15.61 22.00 -3.04
N GLU A 124 -16.06 23.02 -3.75
CA GLU A 124 -15.59 24.40 -3.58
C GLU A 124 -16.00 25.02 -2.23
N TYR A 125 -17.09 24.53 -1.65
CA TYR A 125 -17.66 25.04 -0.40
C TYR A 125 -17.50 24.09 0.77
N VAL A 126 -16.67 23.03 0.62
CA VAL A 126 -16.51 21.96 1.61
C VAL A 126 -15.10 21.96 2.16
N ASP A 127 -14.96 21.79 3.47
CA ASP A 127 -13.67 21.67 4.13
C ASP A 127 -12.86 20.47 3.62
N GLY A 128 -11.52 20.61 3.57
CA GLY A 128 -10.63 19.51 3.21
C GLY A 128 -9.82 19.68 1.91
N GLY A 129 -9.92 20.83 1.23
CA GLY A 129 -9.08 21.17 0.08
C GLY A 129 -9.63 20.72 -1.28
N GLY A 130 -10.81 20.16 -1.35
CA GLY A 130 -11.58 19.93 -2.56
C GLY A 130 -10.86 19.15 -3.67
N TRP A 131 -10.99 19.61 -4.90
CA TRP A 131 -10.33 19.04 -6.08
C TRP A 131 -8.79 19.10 -6.00
N ALA A 132 -8.23 20.12 -5.32
CA ALA A 132 -6.79 20.21 -5.13
C ALA A 132 -6.27 19.02 -4.32
N ALA A 133 -6.97 18.58 -3.27
CA ALA A 133 -6.63 17.42 -2.47
C ALA A 133 -6.66 16.13 -3.32
N TYR A 134 -7.66 15.99 -4.21
CA TYR A 134 -7.72 14.86 -5.13
C TYR A 134 -6.52 14.81 -6.07
N PHE A 135 -6.19 15.92 -6.74
CA PHE A 135 -5.04 15.98 -7.66
C PHE A 135 -3.70 15.82 -6.93
N ASN A 136 -3.58 16.31 -5.70
CA ASN A 136 -2.40 16.07 -4.86
C ASN A 136 -2.23 14.59 -4.54
N SER A 137 -3.33 13.87 -4.23
CA SER A 137 -3.27 12.42 -4.04
C SER A 137 -2.83 11.68 -5.30
N VAL A 138 -3.36 12.06 -6.46
CA VAL A 138 -2.94 11.47 -7.75
C VAL A 138 -1.45 11.74 -8.02
N ARG A 139 -0.97 12.97 -7.78
CA ARG A 139 0.46 13.32 -7.91
C ARG A 139 1.33 12.48 -6.97
N MET A 140 0.95 12.44 -5.69
CA MET A 140 1.67 11.64 -4.68
C MET A 140 1.71 10.17 -5.08
N ALA A 141 0.58 9.60 -5.51
CA ALA A 141 0.50 8.21 -5.92
C ALA A 141 1.37 7.93 -7.15
N LEU A 142 1.39 8.80 -8.16
CA LEU A 142 2.24 8.67 -9.34
C LEU A 142 3.73 8.74 -8.97
N PHE A 143 4.15 9.74 -8.19
CA PHE A 143 5.55 9.86 -7.77
C PHE A 143 5.96 8.68 -6.89
N SER A 144 5.14 8.27 -5.93
CA SER A 144 5.41 7.11 -5.09
C SER A 144 5.53 5.82 -5.91
N THR A 145 4.71 5.67 -6.94
CA THR A 145 4.76 4.51 -7.85
C THR A 145 6.05 4.49 -8.64
N VAL A 146 6.41 5.57 -9.32
CA VAL A 146 7.60 5.62 -10.19
C VAL A 146 8.87 5.47 -9.35
N PHE A 147 9.05 6.31 -8.34
CA PHE A 147 10.26 6.29 -7.51
C PHE A 147 10.31 5.07 -6.60
N GLY A 148 9.17 4.68 -6.01
CA GLY A 148 9.09 3.51 -5.13
C GLY A 148 9.36 2.21 -5.88
N THR A 149 8.69 1.96 -7.00
CA THR A 149 8.91 0.72 -7.78
C THR A 149 10.35 0.63 -8.26
N THR A 150 10.91 1.74 -8.75
CA THR A 150 12.30 1.79 -9.23
C THR A 150 13.29 1.50 -8.09
N LEU A 151 13.16 2.21 -6.97
CA LEU A 151 14.02 2.04 -5.79
C LEU A 151 13.96 0.60 -5.26
N ILE A 152 12.75 0.08 -5.06
CA ILE A 152 12.52 -1.24 -4.49
C ILE A 152 13.06 -2.33 -5.42
N PHE A 153 12.86 -2.21 -6.74
CA PHE A 153 13.41 -3.14 -7.71
C PHE A 153 14.94 -3.16 -7.71
N MET A 154 15.56 -1.98 -7.68
CA MET A 154 17.02 -1.88 -7.60
C MET A 154 17.58 -2.53 -6.33
N VAL A 155 16.97 -2.25 -5.16
CA VAL A 155 17.41 -2.86 -3.89
C VAL A 155 17.20 -4.37 -3.91
N ALA A 156 16.05 -4.88 -4.39
CA ALA A 156 15.79 -6.31 -4.50
C ALA A 156 16.78 -7.01 -5.44
N LEU A 157 17.08 -6.41 -6.59
CA LEU A 157 18.03 -6.92 -7.56
C LEU A 157 19.47 -6.95 -6.98
N LEU A 158 19.89 -5.86 -6.34
CA LEU A 158 21.21 -5.77 -5.71
C LEU A 158 21.40 -6.81 -4.61
N THR A 159 20.37 -7.02 -3.79
CA THR A 159 20.45 -7.99 -2.67
C THR A 159 20.42 -9.45 -3.13
N GLU A 160 19.73 -9.77 -4.22
CA GLU A 160 19.56 -11.17 -4.67
C GLU A 160 20.59 -11.61 -5.72
N ARG A 161 21.04 -10.73 -6.60
CA ARG A 161 21.89 -11.09 -7.75
C ARG A 161 23.34 -10.61 -7.66
N PHE A 162 23.60 -9.60 -6.82
CA PHE A 162 24.97 -9.17 -6.62
C PHE A 162 25.52 -9.80 -5.33
N LYS A 163 26.80 -10.19 -5.36
CA LYS A 163 27.50 -10.78 -4.20
C LYS A 163 27.72 -9.69 -3.13
N ALA A 164 26.67 -9.36 -2.39
CA ALA A 164 26.80 -8.51 -1.22
C ALA A 164 27.35 -9.34 -0.04
N HIS A 165 28.12 -8.69 0.82
CA HIS A 165 28.60 -9.31 2.07
C HIS A 165 27.39 -9.81 2.89
N PRO A 166 27.44 -11.01 3.50
CA PRO A 166 26.31 -11.58 4.23
C PRO A 166 25.73 -10.66 5.30
N PHE A 167 26.56 -9.86 5.97
CA PHE A 167 26.15 -8.88 6.96
C PHE A 167 25.25 -7.80 6.31
N ILE A 168 25.65 -7.24 5.17
CA ILE A 168 24.87 -6.22 4.43
C ILE A 168 23.52 -6.80 4.00
N LYS A 169 23.53 -8.04 3.47
CA LYS A 169 22.28 -8.71 3.06
C LYS A 169 21.32 -8.89 4.23
N ASN A 170 21.80 -9.35 5.37
CA ASN A 170 20.99 -9.54 6.58
C ASN A 170 20.47 -8.21 7.13
N TYR A 171 21.30 -7.16 7.11
CA TYR A 171 20.92 -5.82 7.55
C TYR A 171 19.82 -5.23 6.65
N VAL A 172 20.00 -5.26 5.33
CA VAL A 172 18.97 -4.81 4.37
C VAL A 172 17.67 -5.59 4.54
N GLN A 173 17.73 -6.93 4.70
CA GLN A 173 16.53 -7.74 4.95
C GLN A 173 15.81 -7.35 6.24
N ALA A 174 16.53 -6.98 7.28
CA ALA A 174 15.93 -6.49 8.52
C ALA A 174 15.23 -5.14 8.32
N LEU A 175 15.90 -4.20 7.63
CA LEU A 175 15.33 -2.89 7.31
C LEU A 175 14.10 -2.98 6.42
N VAL A 176 14.10 -3.85 5.42
CA VAL A 176 12.97 -4.09 4.52
C VAL A 176 11.71 -4.53 5.25
N LEU A 177 11.87 -5.32 6.31
CA LEU A 177 10.73 -5.85 7.07
C LEU A 177 10.24 -4.91 8.17
N LEU A 178 11.04 -3.92 8.54
CA LEU A 178 10.72 -2.99 9.62
C LEU A 178 9.43 -2.19 9.38
N PRO A 179 9.13 -1.66 8.18
CA PRO A 179 7.90 -0.92 7.92
C PRO A 179 6.62 -1.74 8.14
N LEU A 180 6.69 -3.07 7.99
CA LEU A 180 5.55 -3.95 8.26
C LEU A 180 5.19 -4.00 9.76
N ALA A 181 6.20 -3.82 10.62
CA ALA A 181 6.02 -3.85 12.08
C ALA A 181 5.63 -2.48 12.66
N VAL A 182 5.92 -1.39 11.95
CA VAL A 182 5.68 -0.03 12.45
C VAL A 182 4.30 0.48 11.99
N PRO A 183 3.38 0.79 12.93
CA PRO A 183 2.12 1.42 12.59
C PRO A 183 2.31 2.74 11.85
N GLY A 184 1.45 3.03 10.84
CA GLY A 184 1.57 4.26 10.05
C GLY A 184 1.51 5.54 10.87
N LEU A 185 0.66 5.60 11.90
CA LEU A 185 0.59 6.75 12.81
C LEU A 185 1.91 6.98 13.55
N VAL A 186 2.53 5.91 14.06
CA VAL A 186 3.82 5.98 14.75
C VAL A 186 4.91 6.50 13.80
N LEU A 187 4.88 6.02 12.55
CA LEU A 187 5.79 6.50 11.53
C LEU A 187 5.59 8.00 11.26
N GLY A 188 4.34 8.45 11.13
CA GLY A 188 4.01 9.87 10.93
C GLY A 188 4.52 10.77 12.04
N ILE A 189 4.35 10.36 13.31
CA ILE A 189 4.87 11.09 14.47
C ILE A 189 6.39 11.12 14.46
N ALA A 190 7.05 10.00 14.18
CA ALA A 190 8.51 9.96 14.07
C ALA A 190 9.03 10.95 13.02
N TYR A 191 8.34 11.06 11.88
CA TYR A 191 8.66 12.06 10.87
C TYR A 191 8.47 13.50 11.36
N ILE A 192 7.37 13.83 12.08
CA ILE A 192 7.21 15.18 12.67
C ILE A 192 8.37 15.47 13.62
N LEU A 193 8.61 14.59 14.58
CA LEU A 193 9.64 14.81 15.60
C LEU A 193 11.03 14.97 14.99
N PHE A 194 11.30 14.33 13.86
CA PHE A 194 12.58 14.42 13.19
C PHE A 194 12.66 15.63 12.24
N PHE A 195 11.66 15.83 11.38
CA PHE A 195 11.74 16.84 10.32
C PHE A 195 11.25 18.21 10.76
N ASN A 196 10.33 18.31 11.75
CA ASN A 196 9.82 19.59 12.23
C ASN A 196 10.73 20.22 13.33
N GLN A 197 12.06 20.15 13.15
CA GLN A 197 13.02 20.81 14.00
C GLN A 197 13.85 21.80 13.19
N GLN A 198 13.87 23.07 13.61
CA GLN A 198 14.61 24.14 12.92
C GLN A 198 16.13 23.90 12.85
N SER A 199 16.69 23.16 13.81
CA SER A 199 18.10 22.75 13.82
C SER A 199 18.44 21.66 12.81
N ASN A 200 17.44 20.98 12.24
CA ASN A 200 17.65 19.89 11.29
C ASN A 200 17.73 20.45 9.85
N PRO A 201 18.83 20.24 9.10
CA PRO A 201 18.97 20.70 7.73
C PRO A 201 17.91 20.11 6.79
N LEU A 202 17.30 18.97 7.13
CA LEU A 202 16.21 18.33 6.38
C LEU A 202 14.83 18.89 6.72
N ASN A 203 14.72 19.91 7.58
CA ASN A 203 13.46 20.57 7.89
C ASN A 203 12.76 21.14 6.64
N VAL A 204 13.53 21.53 5.63
CA VAL A 204 13.01 22.02 4.34
C VAL A 204 12.06 21.02 3.64
N LEU A 205 12.12 19.75 3.98
CA LEU A 205 11.23 18.71 3.44
C LEU A 205 9.87 18.65 4.15
N TYR A 206 9.79 19.19 5.38
CA TYR A 206 8.55 19.15 6.15
C TYR A 206 7.43 19.96 5.48
N GLY A 207 6.22 19.41 5.44
CA GLY A 207 5.07 20.03 4.77
C GLY A 207 5.10 20.00 3.23
N THR A 208 6.09 19.36 2.61
CA THR A 208 6.18 19.25 1.15
C THR A 208 5.62 17.93 0.62
N MET A 209 5.29 17.91 -0.68
CA MET A 209 4.91 16.67 -1.37
C MET A 209 6.00 15.59 -1.30
N THR A 210 7.27 16.00 -1.24
CA THR A 210 8.42 15.08 -1.19
C THR A 210 8.40 14.19 0.06
N ILE A 211 8.14 14.76 1.24
CA ILE A 211 8.07 13.97 2.48
C ILE A 211 6.90 12.99 2.45
N LEU A 212 5.76 13.38 1.87
CA LEU A 212 4.60 12.51 1.70
C LEU A 212 4.93 11.31 0.79
N VAL A 213 5.63 11.55 -0.33
CA VAL A 213 6.09 10.48 -1.23
C VAL A 213 7.07 9.54 -0.53
N ILE A 214 8.08 10.08 0.17
CA ILE A 214 9.06 9.28 0.92
C ILE A 214 8.36 8.45 2.00
N SER A 215 7.52 9.06 2.80
CA SER A 215 6.76 8.38 3.86
C SER A 215 5.89 7.25 3.30
N THR A 216 5.22 7.48 2.18
CA THR A 216 4.38 6.49 1.50
C THR A 216 5.22 5.31 0.97
N ILE A 217 6.35 5.58 0.31
CA ILE A 217 7.27 4.53 -0.17
C ILE A 217 7.78 3.69 1.00
N VAL A 218 8.22 4.33 2.08
CA VAL A 218 8.71 3.62 3.27
C VAL A 218 7.61 2.80 3.91
N HIS A 219 6.41 3.35 4.09
CA HIS A 219 5.28 2.65 4.72
C HIS A 219 4.88 1.38 3.96
N TYR A 220 4.82 1.45 2.63
CA TYR A 220 4.42 0.32 1.78
C TYR A 220 5.59 -0.46 1.19
N TYR A 221 6.80 -0.33 1.73
CA TYR A 221 8.04 -0.91 1.16
C TYR A 221 8.05 -2.44 1.14
N THR A 222 7.62 -3.07 2.23
CA THR A 222 7.86 -4.51 2.50
C THR A 222 7.22 -5.43 1.48
N VAL A 223 5.93 -5.27 1.20
CA VAL A 223 5.18 -6.16 0.30
C VAL A 223 5.72 -6.10 -1.14
N PRO A 224 5.93 -4.92 -1.74
CA PRO A 224 6.60 -4.76 -3.02
C PRO A 224 7.98 -5.41 -3.09
N HIS A 225 8.79 -5.21 -2.06
CA HIS A 225 10.13 -5.78 -2.01
C HIS A 225 10.12 -7.32 -2.01
N LEU A 226 9.25 -7.93 -1.20
CA LEU A 226 9.09 -9.38 -1.17
C LEU A 226 8.58 -9.92 -2.51
N THR A 227 7.63 -9.24 -3.14
CA THR A 227 7.10 -9.62 -4.45
C THR A 227 8.19 -9.59 -5.52
N LEU A 228 8.95 -8.51 -5.60
CA LEU A 228 10.06 -8.39 -6.57
C LEU A 228 11.21 -9.36 -6.27
N THR A 229 11.55 -9.56 -5.01
CA THR A 229 12.54 -10.57 -4.58
C THR A 229 12.14 -11.97 -5.04
N ASN A 230 10.87 -12.35 -4.87
CA ASN A 230 10.36 -13.64 -5.32
C ASN A 230 10.40 -13.78 -6.84
N ALA A 231 10.04 -12.73 -7.58
CA ALA A 231 10.14 -12.71 -9.05
C ALA A 231 11.59 -12.87 -9.52
N ILE A 232 12.53 -12.16 -8.90
CA ILE A 232 13.96 -12.24 -9.22
C ILE A 232 14.50 -13.65 -8.92
N LYS A 233 14.09 -14.29 -7.82
CA LYS A 233 14.52 -15.66 -7.46
C LYS A 233 14.04 -16.72 -8.44
N GLN A 234 12.93 -16.48 -9.14
CA GLN A 234 12.43 -17.40 -10.16
C GLN A 234 13.27 -17.40 -11.45
N ILE A 235 14.12 -16.40 -11.67
CA ILE A 235 15.02 -16.35 -12.82
C ILE A 235 16.15 -17.37 -12.62
N PRO A 236 16.36 -18.33 -13.55
CA PRO A 236 17.41 -19.33 -13.43
C PRO A 236 18.82 -18.74 -13.35
N LEU A 237 19.65 -19.24 -12.42
CA LEU A 237 21.04 -18.77 -12.26
C LEU A 237 21.91 -19.07 -13.50
N GLN A 238 21.52 -20.05 -14.31
CA GLN A 238 22.19 -20.39 -15.57
C GLN A 238 22.24 -19.21 -16.56
N LEU A 239 21.24 -18.31 -16.52
CA LEU A 239 21.23 -17.10 -17.35
C LEU A 239 22.36 -16.14 -16.96
N ASP A 240 22.66 -16.04 -15.66
CA ASP A 240 23.77 -15.21 -15.17
C ASP A 240 25.12 -15.79 -15.58
N GLN A 241 25.25 -17.13 -15.49
CA GLN A 241 26.46 -17.85 -15.92
C GLN A 241 26.67 -17.72 -17.43
N ALA A 242 25.62 -17.88 -18.23
CA ALA A 242 25.68 -17.68 -19.69
C ALA A 242 26.06 -16.24 -20.04
N ALA A 243 25.49 -15.24 -19.37
CA ALA A 243 25.84 -13.83 -19.57
C ALA A 243 27.33 -13.55 -19.26
N GLN A 244 27.86 -14.17 -18.19
CA GLN A 244 29.27 -14.05 -17.83
C GLN A 244 30.19 -14.75 -18.88
N THR A 245 29.84 -15.95 -19.34
CA THR A 245 30.59 -16.67 -20.36
C THR A 245 30.63 -15.93 -21.69
N LEU A 246 29.53 -15.26 -22.04
CA LEU A 246 29.44 -14.43 -23.25
C LEU A 246 30.09 -13.05 -23.08
N GLY A 247 30.72 -12.74 -21.94
CA GLY A 247 31.37 -11.47 -21.68
C GLY A 247 30.41 -10.26 -21.65
N THR A 248 29.10 -10.49 -21.43
CA THR A 248 28.13 -9.39 -21.43
C THR A 248 28.22 -8.57 -20.17
N SER A 249 28.12 -7.22 -20.30
CA SER A 249 28.13 -6.35 -19.13
C SER A 249 26.88 -6.55 -18.26
N LYS A 250 27.00 -6.32 -16.95
CA LYS A 250 25.89 -6.39 -15.99
C LYS A 250 24.74 -5.48 -16.37
N TRP A 251 25.03 -4.31 -16.94
CA TRP A 251 24.04 -3.35 -17.42
C TRP A 251 23.21 -3.90 -18.59
N LYS A 252 23.89 -4.58 -19.55
CA LYS A 252 23.20 -5.23 -20.67
C LYS A 252 22.32 -6.40 -20.21
N THR A 253 22.80 -7.19 -19.22
CA THR A 253 22.01 -8.26 -18.59
C THR A 253 20.80 -7.69 -17.86
N PHE A 254 20.94 -6.55 -17.17
CA PHE A 254 19.82 -5.85 -16.53
C PHE A 254 18.70 -5.54 -17.55
N TRP A 255 19.00 -4.86 -18.62
CA TRP A 255 18.00 -4.44 -19.61
C TRP A 255 17.43 -5.57 -20.45
N LYS A 256 18.23 -6.60 -20.76
CA LYS A 256 17.81 -7.69 -21.65
C LYS A 256 17.24 -8.92 -20.93
N VAL A 257 17.55 -9.10 -19.66
CA VAL A 257 17.13 -10.30 -18.90
C VAL A 257 16.28 -9.91 -17.72
N TYR A 258 16.83 -9.18 -16.74
CA TYR A 258 16.10 -8.94 -15.48
C TYR A 258 14.87 -8.09 -15.65
N LEU A 259 14.96 -6.97 -16.35
CA LEU A 259 13.85 -6.06 -16.53
C LEU A 259 12.68 -6.71 -17.29
N PRO A 260 12.86 -7.37 -18.44
CA PRO A 260 11.76 -8.02 -19.14
C PRO A 260 11.14 -9.19 -18.36
N MET A 261 11.97 -10.00 -17.69
CA MET A 261 11.47 -11.16 -16.92
C MET A 261 10.73 -10.75 -15.65
N CYS A 262 11.13 -9.65 -15.01
CA CYS A 262 10.44 -9.10 -13.84
C CYS A 262 9.30 -8.12 -14.19
N PHE A 263 9.10 -7.81 -15.46
CA PHE A 263 8.15 -6.79 -15.89
C PHE A 263 6.71 -7.02 -15.40
N PRO A 264 6.15 -8.25 -15.41
CA PRO A 264 4.83 -8.50 -14.83
C PRO A 264 4.78 -8.16 -13.33
N ALA A 265 5.78 -8.57 -12.57
CA ALA A 265 5.85 -8.26 -11.14
C ALA A 265 6.06 -6.76 -10.87
N LEU A 266 6.79 -6.06 -11.75
CA LEU A 266 6.91 -4.60 -11.67
C LEU A 266 5.57 -3.91 -11.89
N CYS A 267 4.77 -4.37 -12.83
CA CYS A 267 3.42 -3.86 -13.04
C CYS A 267 2.52 -4.10 -11.82
N ASP A 268 2.54 -5.31 -11.24
CA ASP A 268 1.77 -5.64 -10.03
C ASP A 268 2.15 -4.73 -8.86
N VAL A 269 3.45 -4.54 -8.62
CA VAL A 269 3.98 -3.67 -7.58
C VAL A 269 3.62 -2.21 -7.82
N SER A 270 3.67 -1.75 -9.06
CA SER A 270 3.30 -0.37 -9.42
C SER A 270 1.83 -0.08 -9.07
N VAL A 271 0.92 -0.98 -9.41
CA VAL A 271 -0.49 -0.84 -9.05
C VAL A 271 -0.71 -0.93 -7.55
N TYR A 272 0.00 -1.84 -6.88
CA TYR A 272 -0.06 -1.95 -5.42
C TYR A 272 0.33 -0.62 -4.74
N ILE A 273 1.46 -0.03 -5.12
CA ILE A 273 1.91 1.25 -4.54
C ILE A 273 0.92 2.36 -4.87
N PHE A 274 0.44 2.46 -6.12
CA PHE A 274 -0.49 3.50 -6.54
C PHE A 274 -1.79 3.47 -5.71
N VAL A 275 -2.45 2.31 -5.64
CA VAL A 275 -3.73 2.16 -4.93
C VAL A 275 -3.57 2.44 -3.44
N ASN A 276 -2.51 1.92 -2.82
CA ASN A 276 -2.26 2.18 -1.40
C ASN A 276 -1.89 3.65 -1.13
N ALA A 277 -1.17 4.30 -2.03
CA ALA A 277 -0.87 5.73 -1.93
C ALA A 277 -2.13 6.60 -2.03
N MET A 278 -3.07 6.27 -2.92
CA MET A 278 -4.35 6.99 -3.05
C MET A 278 -5.23 6.91 -1.78
N THR A 279 -5.12 5.82 -1.03
CA THR A 279 -5.94 5.55 0.17
C THR A 279 -5.21 5.78 1.48
N THR A 280 -3.93 6.20 1.44
CA THR A 280 -3.13 6.38 2.66
C THR A 280 -3.61 7.57 3.48
N VAL A 281 -3.81 7.35 4.79
CA VAL A 281 -4.18 8.37 5.76
C VAL A 281 -3.21 8.38 6.93
N SER A 282 -2.91 7.22 7.51
CA SER A 282 -2.33 7.07 8.84
C SER A 282 -1.00 7.81 9.05
N ALA A 283 -0.07 7.73 8.09
CA ALA A 283 1.18 8.49 8.18
C ALA A 283 1.02 9.91 7.62
N ALA A 284 0.23 10.06 6.56
CA ALA A 284 0.06 11.32 5.84
C ALA A 284 -0.66 12.40 6.65
N ILE A 285 -1.58 12.01 7.55
CA ILE A 285 -2.38 12.94 8.37
C ILE A 285 -1.56 13.83 9.28
N PHE A 286 -0.30 13.48 9.54
CA PHE A 286 0.63 14.27 10.33
C PHE A 286 1.63 15.07 9.50
N LEU A 287 1.69 14.85 8.19
CA LEU A 287 2.76 15.36 7.33
C LEU A 287 2.26 16.33 6.25
N TYR A 288 0.95 16.35 5.99
CA TYR A 288 0.39 17.26 5.00
C TYR A 288 0.40 18.71 5.47
N SER A 289 0.40 19.62 4.54
CA SER A 289 0.17 21.05 4.74
C SER A 289 -1.11 21.48 3.98
N PRO A 290 -1.64 22.69 4.17
CA PRO A 290 -2.80 23.18 3.39
C PRO A 290 -2.62 23.00 1.89
N ASP A 291 -1.42 23.25 1.35
CA ASP A 291 -1.11 23.13 -0.08
C ASP A 291 -0.93 21.68 -0.54
N THR A 292 -0.66 20.75 0.36
CA THR A 292 -0.42 19.34 0.08
C THR A 292 -1.48 18.43 0.67
N SER A 293 -2.68 18.96 0.95
CA SER A 293 -3.82 18.17 1.40
C SER A 293 -4.09 17.01 0.45
N LEU A 294 -4.43 15.83 1.00
CA LEU A 294 -4.67 14.60 0.26
C LEU A 294 -6.15 14.21 0.31
N ALA A 295 -6.65 13.58 -0.75
CA ALA A 295 -8.06 13.19 -0.86
C ALA A 295 -8.53 12.31 0.30
N ALA A 296 -7.72 11.33 0.73
CA ALA A 296 -8.08 10.46 1.84
C ALA A 296 -8.11 11.20 3.20
N VAL A 297 -7.31 12.26 3.37
CA VAL A 297 -7.37 13.16 4.52
C VAL A 297 -8.56 14.12 4.40
N ALA A 298 -8.84 14.62 3.19
CA ALA A 298 -10.00 15.45 2.92
C ALA A 298 -11.33 14.75 3.27
N VAL A 299 -11.44 13.45 2.98
CA VAL A 299 -12.60 12.62 3.38
C VAL A 299 -12.82 12.69 4.89
N LEU A 300 -11.76 12.58 5.70
CA LEU A 300 -11.89 12.68 7.16
C LEU A 300 -12.28 14.09 7.63
N ASN A 301 -11.70 15.12 7.01
CA ASN A 301 -12.01 16.51 7.36
C ASN A 301 -13.47 16.84 7.02
N MET A 302 -13.98 16.39 5.86
CA MET A 302 -15.37 16.51 5.46
C MET A 302 -16.31 15.78 6.42
N ASP A 303 -15.96 14.57 6.83
CA ASP A 303 -16.73 13.77 7.80
C ASP A 303 -16.78 14.47 9.18
N ASP A 304 -15.64 14.99 9.66
CA ASP A 304 -15.55 15.74 10.92
C ASP A 304 -16.33 17.07 10.87
N ALA A 305 -16.44 17.71 9.69
CA ALA A 305 -17.25 18.91 9.47
C ALA A 305 -18.76 18.62 9.36
N GLY A 306 -19.16 17.35 9.24
CA GLY A 306 -20.55 16.92 9.06
C GLY A 306 -20.99 16.79 7.60
N ASP A 307 -20.11 17.08 6.64
CA ASP A 307 -20.36 16.97 5.19
C ASP A 307 -20.18 15.53 4.70
N THR A 308 -20.87 14.58 5.33
CA THR A 308 -20.70 13.13 5.08
C THR A 308 -20.95 12.73 3.64
N VAL A 309 -21.88 13.40 2.93
CA VAL A 309 -22.19 13.07 1.53
C VAL A 309 -21.07 13.50 0.60
N ALA A 310 -20.44 14.66 0.84
CA ALA A 310 -19.25 15.09 0.11
C ALA A 310 -18.05 14.16 0.39
N ALA A 311 -17.88 13.71 1.64
CA ALA A 311 -16.89 12.71 2.00
C ALA A 311 -17.08 11.38 1.22
N VAL A 312 -18.33 10.92 1.10
CA VAL A 312 -18.67 9.74 0.28
C VAL A 312 -18.36 9.99 -1.19
N ALA A 313 -18.72 11.17 -1.75
CA ALA A 313 -18.43 11.51 -3.15
C ALA A 313 -16.91 11.49 -3.43
N MET A 314 -16.09 12.07 -2.55
CA MET A 314 -14.62 12.04 -2.65
C MET A 314 -14.10 10.59 -2.54
N SER A 315 -14.65 9.77 -1.66
CA SER A 315 -14.29 8.36 -1.52
C SER A 315 -14.58 7.55 -2.79
N ILE A 316 -15.71 7.83 -3.46
CA ILE A 316 -16.07 7.21 -4.75
C ILE A 316 -15.11 7.64 -5.86
N LEU A 317 -14.63 8.88 -5.88
CA LEU A 317 -13.57 9.31 -6.82
C LEU A 317 -12.27 8.53 -6.61
N ILE A 318 -11.83 8.37 -5.36
CA ILE A 318 -10.64 7.56 -5.01
C ILE A 318 -10.83 6.10 -5.47
N LEU A 319 -11.98 5.52 -5.17
CA LEU A 319 -12.32 4.15 -5.56
C LEU A 319 -12.32 3.99 -7.08
N THR A 320 -13.00 4.89 -7.80
CA THR A 320 -13.10 4.85 -9.26
C THR A 320 -11.73 4.95 -9.91
N THR A 321 -10.88 5.87 -9.43
CA THR A 321 -9.49 6.02 -9.91
C THR A 321 -8.70 4.73 -9.70
N SER A 322 -8.79 4.13 -8.52
CA SER A 322 -8.13 2.88 -8.18
C SER A 322 -8.62 1.72 -9.05
N CYS A 323 -9.94 1.64 -9.31
CA CYS A 323 -10.55 0.64 -10.20
C CYS A 323 -10.09 0.82 -11.64
N VAL A 324 -10.05 2.06 -12.14
CA VAL A 324 -9.57 2.37 -13.51
C VAL A 324 -8.11 1.96 -13.69
N VAL A 325 -7.25 2.31 -12.75
CA VAL A 325 -5.83 1.91 -12.79
C VAL A 325 -5.68 0.39 -12.76
N LYS A 326 -6.46 -0.29 -11.92
CA LYS A 326 -6.45 -1.75 -11.83
C LYS A 326 -7.00 -2.41 -13.10
N LEU A 327 -8.01 -1.82 -13.74
CA LEU A 327 -8.56 -2.30 -15.01
C LEU A 327 -7.53 -2.15 -16.14
N ILE A 328 -6.89 -0.98 -16.25
CA ILE A 328 -5.82 -0.74 -17.22
C ILE A 328 -4.70 -1.77 -17.03
N HIS A 329 -4.26 -1.98 -15.80
CA HIS A 329 -3.26 -2.98 -15.46
C HIS A 329 -3.69 -4.40 -15.90
N TRP A 330 -4.91 -4.81 -15.59
CA TRP A 330 -5.43 -6.13 -15.98
C TRP A 330 -5.44 -6.33 -17.49
N LEU A 331 -5.92 -5.33 -18.24
CA LEU A 331 -5.94 -5.36 -19.70
C LEU A 331 -4.51 -5.45 -20.30
N PHE A 332 -3.57 -4.73 -19.69
CA PHE A 332 -2.18 -4.68 -20.13
C PHE A 332 -1.45 -5.99 -19.81
N THR A 333 -1.56 -6.48 -18.58
CA THR A 333 -0.89 -7.70 -18.12
C THR A 333 -1.43 -8.95 -18.82
N ARG A 334 -2.73 -9.01 -19.11
CA ARG A 334 -3.33 -10.12 -19.86
C ARG A 334 -2.70 -10.31 -21.25
N LYS A 335 -2.41 -9.21 -21.95
CA LYS A 335 -1.74 -9.25 -23.28
C LYS A 335 -0.28 -9.69 -23.17
N ILE A 336 0.42 -9.28 -22.12
CA ILE A 336 1.85 -9.60 -21.92
C ILE A 336 2.02 -11.04 -21.45
N MET A 337 1.22 -11.51 -20.50
CA MET A 337 1.26 -12.90 -20.03
C MET A 337 0.96 -13.88 -21.15
N ALA A 338 -0.03 -13.60 -22.00
CA ALA A 338 -0.31 -14.42 -23.17
C ALA A 338 0.89 -14.58 -24.11
N ARG A 339 1.73 -13.54 -24.25
CA ARG A 339 2.96 -13.59 -25.05
C ARG A 339 4.15 -14.25 -24.32
N SER A 340 4.25 -14.08 -23.00
CA SER A 340 5.39 -14.61 -22.23
C SER A 340 5.21 -16.07 -21.80
N GLN A 341 3.98 -16.61 -21.79
CA GLN A 341 3.72 -18.01 -21.44
C GLN A 341 3.80 -18.96 -22.65
N GLN A 342 3.71 -18.47 -23.87
CA GLN A 342 3.82 -19.30 -25.07
C GLN A 342 5.13 -20.11 -25.15
N TRP A 343 6.23 -19.61 -24.61
CA TRP A 343 7.49 -20.35 -24.56
C TRP A 343 7.53 -21.42 -23.44
N ARG A 344 6.68 -21.30 -22.40
CA ARG A 344 6.56 -22.32 -21.35
C ARG A 344 5.73 -23.51 -21.82
N GLU A 345 4.70 -23.30 -22.64
CA GLU A 345 3.86 -24.35 -23.21
C GLU A 345 4.54 -25.09 -24.37
N SER A 346 5.47 -24.44 -25.08
CA SER A 346 6.25 -25.07 -26.16
C SER A 346 7.42 -25.95 -25.68
N SER A 347 7.66 -26.06 -24.37
CA SER A 347 8.72 -26.89 -23.77
C SER A 347 8.19 -28.17 -23.08
N HIS A 348 6.92 -28.49 -23.29
CA HIS A 348 6.27 -29.77 -23.00
C HIS A 348 5.81 -30.44 -24.28
#